data_bd43d8cfc8edcffe199c8818ade01ce9
#
_entry.id   bd43d8cfc8edcffe199c8818ade01ce9
#
_cell.length_a   1.000
_cell.length_b   1.000
_cell.length_c   1.000
_cell.angle_alpha   90.00
_cell.angle_beta   90.00
_cell.angle_gamma   90.00
#
_symmetry.space_group_name_H-M   'P 1'
#
loop_
_entity.id
_entity.type
_entity.pdbx_description
1 polymer ?
#
loop_
_entity_poly.entity_id
_entity_poly.type
_entity_poly.pdbx_seq_one_letter_code
_entity_poly.pdbx_strand_id
1 'polypeptide(L)'
;MYYENINEVVDYINKRENPLGLYYFGDNKSEQNFVINNTRSGGVTVNDTMFHILQSRLPFGGVGQSGHGCFHGYEGFLNFSHLKSIYYQTKIDFILSIIRPPRGKAFSLLSKIMKKLG
;
A
#
# COMPACT_ATOMS: atom_id res chain seq x y z
N MET A 1 23.10 -2.75 -20.51
CA MET A 1 23.85 -3.14 -19.30
C MET A 1 24.00 -4.64 -19.35
N TYR A 2 25.19 -5.16 -19.15
CA TYR A 2 25.44 -6.59 -18.95
C TYR A 2 25.55 -6.82 -17.44
N TYR A 3 25.09 -7.95 -16.95
CA TYR A 3 25.18 -8.35 -15.55
C TYR A 3 25.67 -9.79 -15.46
N GLU A 4 26.38 -10.12 -14.41
CA GLU A 4 26.84 -11.46 -14.10
C GLU A 4 25.96 -12.15 -13.05
N ASN A 5 25.29 -11.32 -12.22
CA ASN A 5 24.47 -11.80 -11.12
C ASN A 5 23.13 -11.03 -11.07
N ILE A 6 22.03 -11.74 -10.86
CA ILE A 6 20.69 -11.15 -10.78
C ILE A 6 20.54 -10.13 -9.64
N ASN A 7 21.32 -10.25 -8.57
CA ASN A 7 21.33 -9.24 -7.50
C ASN A 7 21.74 -7.85 -8.00
N GLU A 8 22.67 -7.78 -8.94
CA GLU A 8 23.08 -6.51 -9.54
C GLU A 8 21.93 -5.82 -10.28
N VAL A 9 21.06 -6.62 -10.92
CA VAL A 9 19.86 -6.12 -11.59
C VAL A 9 18.85 -5.57 -10.60
N VAL A 10 18.60 -6.31 -9.53
CA VAL A 10 17.69 -5.88 -8.44
C VAL A 10 18.20 -4.60 -7.79
N ASP A 11 19.50 -4.54 -7.47
CA ASP A 11 20.12 -3.33 -6.91
C ASP A 11 20.05 -2.13 -7.87
N TYR A 12 20.24 -2.39 -9.16
CA TYR A 12 20.14 -1.37 -10.19
C TYR A 12 18.74 -0.79 -10.31
N ILE A 13 17.71 -1.63 -10.24
CA ILE A 13 16.30 -1.21 -10.26
C ILE A 13 15.97 -0.42 -8.99
N ASN A 14 16.34 -0.93 -7.82
CA ASN A 14 15.99 -0.34 -6.53
C ASN A 14 16.70 1.00 -6.24
N LYS A 15 17.82 1.28 -6.91
CA LYS A 15 18.50 2.60 -6.84
C LYS A 15 17.83 3.67 -7.70
N ARG A 16 16.78 3.33 -8.44
CA ARG A 16 16.06 4.23 -9.33
C ARG A 16 14.63 4.45 -8.89
N GLU A 17 13.96 5.37 -9.57
CA GLU A 17 12.52 5.57 -9.41
C GLU A 17 11.75 4.31 -9.78
N ASN A 18 10.66 4.05 -9.03
CA ASN A 18 9.85 2.86 -9.26
C ASN A 18 9.22 2.90 -10.66
N PRO A 19 9.46 1.90 -11.51
CA PRO A 19 8.90 1.88 -12.87
C PRO A 19 7.40 1.55 -12.85
N LEU A 20 6.68 2.00 -13.87
CA LEU A 20 5.29 1.64 -14.09
C LEU A 20 5.13 0.15 -14.39
N GLY A 21 6.02 -0.42 -15.17
CA GLY A 21 6.01 -1.84 -15.55
C GLY A 21 7.39 -2.46 -15.48
N LEU A 22 7.45 -3.71 -15.02
CA LEU A 22 8.62 -4.56 -15.03
C LEU A 22 8.37 -5.75 -15.94
N TYR A 23 9.32 -6.07 -16.80
CA TYR A 23 9.25 -7.23 -17.69
C TYR A 23 10.42 -8.17 -17.39
N TYR A 24 10.08 -9.42 -17.10
CA TYR A 24 11.08 -10.47 -16.88
C TYR A 24 10.96 -11.52 -17.98
N PHE A 25 12.07 -11.88 -18.62
CA PHE A 25 12.15 -12.93 -19.63
C PHE A 25 13.09 -14.03 -19.15
N GLY A 26 12.58 -15.24 -19.01
CA GLY A 26 13.32 -16.42 -18.59
C GLY A 26 12.43 -17.47 -17.95
N ASP A 27 12.96 -18.70 -17.85
CA ASP A 27 12.19 -19.85 -17.34
C ASP A 27 12.58 -20.25 -15.90
N ASN A 28 13.59 -19.58 -15.31
CA ASN A 28 14.04 -19.85 -13.96
C ASN A 28 13.06 -19.26 -12.94
N LYS A 29 12.18 -20.11 -12.39
CA LYS A 29 11.15 -19.72 -11.41
C LYS A 29 11.71 -19.13 -10.11
N SER A 30 12.86 -19.60 -9.66
CA SER A 30 13.51 -19.08 -8.46
C SER A 30 13.96 -17.63 -8.69
N GLU A 31 14.57 -17.37 -9.81
CA GLU A 31 15.03 -16.04 -10.23
C GLU A 31 13.87 -15.08 -10.49
N GLN A 32 12.81 -15.56 -11.17
CA GLN A 32 11.57 -14.80 -11.34
C GLN A 32 11.03 -14.29 -10.00
N ASN A 33 10.85 -15.23 -9.05
CA ASN A 33 10.30 -14.92 -7.73
C ASN A 33 11.24 -13.98 -6.96
N PHE A 34 12.55 -14.16 -7.10
CA PHE A 34 13.51 -13.28 -6.48
C PHE A 34 13.39 -11.85 -7.00
N VAL A 35 13.34 -11.65 -8.31
CA VAL A 35 13.18 -10.31 -8.93
C VAL A 35 11.85 -9.68 -8.52
N ILE A 36 10.74 -10.41 -8.63
CA ILE A 36 9.39 -9.92 -8.30
C ILE A 36 9.29 -9.49 -6.84
N ASN A 37 9.86 -10.28 -5.92
CA ASN A 37 9.73 -10.02 -4.48
C ASN A 37 10.73 -8.97 -3.96
N ASN A 38 11.80 -8.69 -4.70
CA ASN A 38 12.85 -7.77 -4.27
C ASN A 38 12.89 -6.46 -5.09
N THR A 39 11.94 -6.26 -6.01
CA THR A 39 11.78 -4.99 -6.74
C THR A 39 10.39 -4.41 -6.54
N ARG A 40 10.25 -3.12 -6.77
CA ARG A 40 8.97 -2.41 -6.70
C ARG A 40 8.63 -1.80 -8.06
N SER A 41 7.45 -2.15 -8.57
CA SER A 41 6.92 -1.62 -9.83
C SER A 41 5.40 -1.50 -9.76
N GLY A 42 4.79 -0.76 -10.69
CA GLY A 42 3.33 -0.68 -10.81
C GLY A 42 2.72 -2.02 -11.21
N GLY A 43 3.35 -2.76 -12.10
CA GLY A 43 2.93 -4.10 -12.52
C GLY A 43 4.10 -4.91 -13.07
N VAL A 44 3.89 -6.23 -13.20
CA VAL A 44 4.89 -7.16 -13.73
C VAL A 44 4.27 -8.04 -14.81
N THR A 45 4.98 -8.23 -15.91
CA THR A 45 4.68 -9.27 -16.89
C THR A 45 5.88 -10.18 -17.08
N VAL A 46 5.63 -11.49 -17.05
CA VAL A 46 6.66 -12.52 -17.21
C VAL A 46 6.54 -13.14 -18.58
N ASN A 47 7.67 -13.21 -19.32
CA ASN A 47 7.81 -13.77 -20.66
C ASN A 47 6.90 -13.11 -21.71
N ASP A 48 6.50 -11.86 -21.46
CA ASP A 48 5.78 -11.03 -22.40
C ASP A 48 5.90 -9.55 -22.00
N THR A 49 5.27 -8.66 -22.78
CA THR A 49 5.20 -7.23 -22.50
C THR A 49 3.76 -6.75 -22.48
N MET A 50 3.45 -5.75 -21.64
CA MET A 50 2.19 -5.03 -21.60
C MET A 50 0.91 -5.84 -21.29
N PHE A 51 0.94 -7.16 -21.27
CA PHE A 51 -0.25 -7.99 -21.08
C PHE A 51 -0.94 -7.81 -19.70
N HIS A 52 -0.22 -7.39 -18.68
CA HIS A 52 -0.83 -7.05 -17.40
C HIS A 52 -1.82 -5.86 -17.51
N ILE A 53 -1.64 -4.95 -18.48
CA ILE A 53 -2.53 -3.81 -18.74
C ILE A 53 -3.85 -4.28 -19.35
N LEU A 54 -3.79 -5.29 -20.20
CA LEU A 54 -4.97 -5.81 -20.93
C LEU A 54 -5.87 -6.66 -20.05
N GLN A 55 -5.41 -7.06 -18.86
CA GLN A 55 -6.18 -7.87 -17.94
C GLN A 55 -7.13 -7.01 -17.11
N SER A 56 -8.39 -6.93 -17.50
CA SER A 56 -9.41 -6.11 -16.83
C SER A 56 -9.66 -6.46 -15.35
N ARG A 57 -9.20 -7.62 -14.90
CA ARG A 57 -9.29 -8.07 -13.49
C ARG A 57 -8.06 -7.74 -12.66
N LEU A 58 -6.94 -7.35 -13.28
CA LEU A 58 -5.74 -6.93 -12.57
C LEU A 58 -5.75 -5.41 -12.41
N PRO A 59 -5.38 -4.89 -11.23
CA PRO A 59 -5.20 -3.46 -11.06
C PRO A 59 -4.04 -2.98 -11.93
N PHE A 60 -4.22 -1.86 -12.60
CA PHE A 60 -3.18 -1.18 -13.36
C PHE A 60 -2.96 0.23 -12.83
N GLY A 61 -1.75 0.52 -12.43
CA GLY A 61 -1.35 1.83 -11.92
C GLY A 61 0.11 1.84 -11.51
N GLY A 62 0.66 3.02 -11.36
CA GLY A 62 2.04 3.23 -10.93
C GLY A 62 2.19 3.25 -9.41
N VAL A 63 3.44 3.36 -8.96
CA VAL A 63 3.80 3.46 -7.55
C VAL A 63 4.89 4.52 -7.35
N GLY A 64 4.67 5.45 -6.42
CA GLY A 64 5.58 6.58 -6.21
C GLY A 64 5.60 7.50 -7.43
N GLN A 65 6.76 7.69 -8.04
CA GLN A 65 6.94 8.58 -9.20
C GLN A 65 6.23 8.09 -10.47
N SER A 66 5.99 6.78 -10.60
CA SER A 66 5.30 6.23 -11.78
C SER A 66 3.78 6.37 -11.74
N GLY A 67 3.19 6.79 -10.60
CA GLY A 67 1.76 7.05 -10.49
C GLY A 67 1.18 6.88 -9.09
N HIS A 68 -0.09 7.26 -8.95
CA HIS A 68 -0.88 7.11 -7.72
C HIS A 68 -2.23 6.48 -8.06
N GLY A 69 -2.64 5.52 -7.21
CA GLY A 69 -3.86 4.79 -7.43
C GLY A 69 -3.76 3.80 -8.59
N CYS A 70 -4.87 3.15 -8.89
CA CYS A 70 -4.97 2.18 -9.96
C CYS A 70 -6.37 2.17 -10.54
N PHE A 71 -6.51 1.60 -11.71
CA PHE A 71 -7.80 1.31 -12.34
C PHE A 71 -7.82 -0.15 -12.78
N HIS A 72 -8.96 -0.65 -13.26
CA HIS A 72 -9.28 -2.06 -13.46
C HIS A 72 -9.49 -2.83 -12.15
N GLY A 73 -10.22 -3.91 -12.26
CA GLY A 73 -10.52 -4.81 -11.16
C GLY A 73 -11.28 -4.17 -9.98
N TYR A 74 -11.22 -4.84 -8.86
CA TYR A 74 -11.84 -4.39 -7.62
C TYR A 74 -11.17 -3.15 -7.04
N GLU A 75 -9.86 -3.07 -7.12
CA GLU A 75 -9.06 -1.93 -6.66
C GLU A 75 -9.40 -0.66 -7.44
N GLY A 76 -9.63 -0.79 -8.75
CA GLY A 76 -10.11 0.32 -9.57
C GLY A 76 -11.50 0.80 -9.15
N PHE A 77 -12.42 -0.13 -8.85
CA PHE A 77 -13.72 0.22 -8.29
C PHE A 77 -13.60 0.97 -6.98
N LEU A 78 -12.75 0.50 -6.05
CA LEU A 78 -12.50 1.19 -4.78
C LEU A 78 -11.90 2.58 -4.96
N ASN A 79 -10.95 2.72 -5.89
CA ASN A 79 -10.27 3.99 -6.16
C ASN A 79 -11.23 5.10 -6.65
N PHE A 80 -12.28 4.72 -7.38
CA PHE A 80 -13.33 5.63 -7.84
C PHE A 80 -14.57 5.67 -6.94
N SER A 81 -14.53 5.03 -5.78
CA SER A 81 -15.62 4.97 -4.82
C SER A 81 -15.32 5.78 -3.57
N HIS A 82 -16.36 6.40 -3.02
CA HIS A 82 -16.25 7.06 -1.71
C HIS A 82 -16.60 6.07 -0.59
N LEU A 83 -15.64 5.75 0.25
CA LEU A 83 -15.85 4.93 1.44
C LEU A 83 -16.37 5.82 2.58
N LYS A 84 -17.67 5.72 2.86
CA LYS A 84 -18.32 6.46 3.95
C LYS A 84 -18.21 5.69 5.25
N SER A 85 -17.48 6.23 6.21
CA SER A 85 -17.41 5.65 7.56
C SER A 85 -18.69 5.96 8.33
N ILE A 86 -19.32 4.93 8.93
CA ILE A 86 -20.52 5.07 9.76
C ILE A 86 -20.20 4.46 11.12
N TYR A 87 -20.34 5.27 12.16
CA TYR A 87 -20.18 4.83 13.54
C TYR A 87 -21.52 4.95 14.27
N TYR A 88 -21.99 3.83 14.81
CA TYR A 88 -23.19 3.80 15.65
C TYR A 88 -22.76 3.79 17.12
N GLN A 89 -23.11 4.85 17.85
CA GLN A 89 -22.86 4.93 19.28
C GLN A 89 -23.63 3.84 20.02
N THR A 90 -22.95 3.11 20.88
CA THR A 90 -23.62 2.17 21.80
C THR A 90 -24.42 2.91 22.86
N LYS A 91 -25.53 2.29 23.36
CA LYS A 91 -26.36 2.89 24.41
C LYS A 91 -25.62 3.05 25.76
N ILE A 92 -24.60 2.22 25.99
CA ILE A 92 -23.75 2.27 27.18
C ILE A 92 -22.46 2.98 26.84
N ASP A 93 -22.32 4.22 27.27
CA ASP A 93 -21.20 5.12 26.93
C ASP A 93 -20.35 5.42 28.16
N PHE A 94 -19.82 4.37 28.80
CA PHE A 94 -19.01 4.57 29.99
C PHE A 94 -17.66 5.21 29.71
N ILE A 95 -16.99 4.80 28.63
CA ILE A 95 -15.64 5.28 28.32
C ILE A 95 -15.67 6.70 27.75
N LEU A 96 -16.59 6.98 26.83
CA LEU A 96 -16.67 8.28 26.19
C LEU A 96 -17.28 9.36 27.06
N SER A 97 -18.11 9.00 28.08
CA SER A 97 -18.61 9.94 29.06
C SER A 97 -17.50 10.64 29.89
N ILE A 98 -16.34 9.99 30.01
CA ILE A 98 -15.15 10.57 30.67
C ILE A 98 -14.46 11.61 29.78
N ILE A 99 -14.53 11.44 28.48
CA ILE A 99 -13.78 12.25 27.48
C ILE A 99 -14.64 13.37 26.92
N ARG A 100 -15.96 13.16 26.78
CA ARG A 100 -16.90 14.14 26.20
C ARG A 100 -17.17 15.35 27.12
N PRO A 101 -17.35 16.53 26.53
CA PRO A 101 -17.87 17.68 27.26
C PRO A 101 -19.34 17.45 27.74
N PRO A 102 -19.74 17.99 28.93
CA PRO A 102 -18.89 18.71 29.86
C PRO A 102 -17.94 17.79 30.62
N ARG A 103 -16.65 18.16 30.60
CA ARG A 103 -15.58 17.34 31.18
C ARG A 103 -15.69 17.33 32.71
N GLY A 104 -16.08 16.18 33.27
CA GLY A 104 -16.22 16.00 34.70
C GLY A 104 -14.90 15.86 35.46
N LYS A 105 -15.01 15.68 36.79
CA LYS A 105 -13.85 15.51 37.71
C LYS A 105 -12.89 14.38 37.28
N ALA A 106 -13.40 13.32 36.65
CA ALA A 106 -12.60 12.20 36.12
C ALA A 106 -11.62 12.62 35.03
N PHE A 107 -12.02 13.54 34.14
CA PHE A 107 -11.11 14.06 33.09
C PHE A 107 -9.97 14.89 33.70
N SER A 108 -10.23 15.69 34.74
CA SER A 108 -9.17 16.48 35.40
C SER A 108 -8.14 15.58 36.09
N LEU A 109 -8.58 14.43 36.63
CA LEU A 109 -7.69 13.44 37.20
C LEU A 109 -6.84 12.75 36.14
N LEU A 110 -7.44 12.31 35.02
CA LEU A 110 -6.74 11.73 33.90
C LEU A 110 -5.71 12.69 33.29
N SER A 111 -6.06 13.96 33.10
CA SER A 111 -5.15 14.96 32.56
C SER A 111 -3.94 15.24 33.48
N LYS A 112 -4.14 15.16 34.81
CA LYS A 112 -3.03 15.26 35.77
C LYS A 112 -2.11 14.05 35.71
N ILE A 113 -2.65 12.85 35.56
CA ILE A 113 -1.87 11.61 35.43
C ILE A 113 -1.04 11.66 34.12
N MET A 114 -1.66 12.03 33.01
CA MET A 114 -0.97 12.13 31.70
C MET A 114 0.16 13.16 31.73
N LYS A 115 -0.03 14.32 32.37
CA LYS A 115 1.03 15.34 32.55
C LYS A 115 2.20 14.88 33.43
N LYS A 116 1.98 13.84 34.25
CA LYS A 116 3.03 13.30 35.12
C LYS A 116 3.83 12.17 34.49
N LEU A 117 3.31 11.60 33.39
CA LEU A 117 3.91 10.49 32.64
C LEU A 117 4.66 10.96 31.37
N GLY A 118 4.50 12.18 30.93
CA GLY A 118 5.20 12.85 29.82
C GLY A 118 6.12 13.93 30.31
#